data_d699726e5ec8c4f363020d4b5537cf23
#
_entry.id   d699726e5ec8c4f363020d4b5537cf23
#
_cell.length_a   1.000
_cell.length_b   1.000
_cell.length_c   1.000
_cell.angle_alpha   90.00
_cell.angle_beta   90.00
_cell.angle_gamma   90.00
#
_symmetry.space_group_name_H-M   'P 1'
#
loop_
_entity.id
_entity.type
_entity.pdbx_description
1 polymer ?
#
loop_
_entity_poly.entity_id
_entity_poly.type
_entity_poly.pdbx_seq_one_letter_code
_entity_poly.pdbx_strand_id
1 'polypeptide(L)'
;MQIDDQHTSVYDFVTDGTPADVVARYASLKTQALHADYGDLDRNIVVIDTETTGVSERKDELTQIAAARLERGEITEWFVTFVNPGKPIPDEISHLTNIFDTDVADAPTPVEACEQLARFVGDATLVAHNAAFDRHFVTKNAGGACLKENLWIDSLDLARIALPRLKSHRLIDLVHAFDAPISTHRADADVEALCAVYRILLAAVSDMPNDLVEYISKLAPIEEWSTGAVFALIAAQQREHATSAAGEKAETFPFSLSAMRRSRFSQANQPKPASENASVNEQSEDLPMEFPAAEEIEAAFSPDGLVGSLYNDFEPRDEQVVMAKEVLKAFSTSTNLVVEAGTGVGKSMAYLLPSALGALRSGSRIGVATKTNALLDQIVYKELPLLKSTLAEAGVGDLSYVALKGFSHYPCMRKVSHIVSDGARMVNVTGKDVSQAPSIAALLSYVEQTEYDDMDGLKLDYRVLPRYAITTTSRECLKRKCPFFGSQCFVHGLRKRAESANVLVTNHSLFFCDLAAEGFLLPPTRYWVVDEAHGAEARLP
;
A
#
# COMPACT_ATOMS: atom_id res chain seq x y z
N MET A 1 -13.92 -22.87 24.40
CA MET A 1 -14.14 -22.28 23.08
C MET A 1 -12.75 -22.23 22.46
N GLN A 2 -12.42 -23.20 21.61
CA GLN A 2 -11.12 -23.27 20.93
C GLN A 2 -11.05 -22.08 19.97
N ILE A 3 -10.07 -21.23 20.19
CA ILE A 3 -9.70 -20.20 19.21
C ILE A 3 -8.93 -20.98 18.14
N ASP A 4 -9.52 -21.07 16.96
CA ASP A 4 -8.85 -21.56 15.76
C ASP A 4 -7.65 -20.66 15.49
N ASP A 5 -6.44 -21.21 15.57
CA ASP A 5 -5.20 -20.60 15.11
C ASP A 5 -5.25 -20.51 13.56
N GLN A 6 -6.03 -19.57 13.05
CA GLN A 6 -5.89 -19.14 11.67
C GLN A 6 -4.60 -18.30 11.60
N HIS A 7 -3.53 -18.91 11.11
CA HIS A 7 -2.30 -18.21 10.72
C HIS A 7 -2.68 -17.08 9.74
N THR A 8 -2.79 -15.87 10.26
CA THR A 8 -3.02 -14.68 9.45
C THR A 8 -1.80 -14.51 8.55
N SER A 9 -1.99 -14.61 7.26
CA SER A 9 -0.91 -14.45 6.28
C SER A 9 -0.75 -12.98 5.93
N VAL A 10 0.47 -12.53 5.62
CA VAL A 10 0.75 -11.17 5.13
C VAL A 10 -0.14 -10.76 3.94
N TYR A 11 -0.72 -11.73 3.24
CA TYR A 11 -1.69 -11.52 2.15
C TYR A 11 -2.90 -10.67 2.55
N ASP A 12 -3.36 -10.76 3.79
CA ASP A 12 -4.52 -10.00 4.28
C ASP A 12 -4.19 -8.54 4.57
N PHE A 13 -2.91 -8.23 4.73
CA PHE A 13 -2.40 -6.91 5.12
C PHE A 13 -1.87 -6.07 3.96
N VAL A 14 -1.68 -6.65 2.78
CA VAL A 14 -1.24 -5.89 1.59
C VAL A 14 -2.42 -5.19 0.91
N THR A 15 -2.14 -4.08 0.25
CA THR A 15 -3.13 -3.38 -0.59
C THR A 15 -3.53 -4.25 -1.76
N ASP A 16 -4.79 -4.16 -2.15
CA ASP A 16 -5.30 -4.87 -3.32
C ASP A 16 -4.46 -4.53 -4.57
N GLY A 17 -4.30 -5.51 -5.46
CA GLY A 17 -3.49 -5.36 -6.66
C GLY A 17 -1.97 -5.43 -6.43
N THR A 18 -1.51 -5.71 -5.20
CA THR A 18 -0.08 -5.93 -4.94
C THR A 18 0.42 -7.12 -5.75
N PRO A 19 1.51 -6.97 -6.55
CA PRO A 19 2.04 -8.04 -7.36
C PRO A 19 2.47 -9.25 -6.53
N ALA A 20 2.24 -10.46 -7.07
CA ALA A 20 2.48 -11.71 -6.33
C ALA A 20 3.94 -11.90 -5.89
N ASP A 21 4.90 -11.43 -6.68
CA ASP A 21 6.33 -11.45 -6.30
C ASP A 21 6.62 -10.54 -5.11
N VAL A 22 5.95 -9.38 -5.01
CA VAL A 22 6.07 -8.47 -3.86
C VAL A 22 5.46 -9.09 -2.62
N VAL A 23 4.30 -9.74 -2.74
CA VAL A 23 3.66 -10.45 -1.62
C VAL A 23 4.54 -11.59 -1.13
N ALA A 24 5.09 -12.41 -2.05
CA ALA A 24 6.02 -13.49 -1.70
C ALA A 24 7.29 -12.96 -1.02
N ARG A 25 7.81 -11.81 -1.48
CA ARG A 25 8.93 -11.10 -0.85
C ARG A 25 8.57 -10.74 0.60
N TYR A 26 7.44 -10.11 0.85
CA TYR A 26 6.99 -9.76 2.21
C TYR A 26 6.80 -10.99 3.11
N ALA A 27 6.23 -12.07 2.58
CA ALA A 27 6.03 -13.32 3.34
C ALA A 27 7.34 -13.96 3.81
N SER A 28 8.45 -13.74 3.11
CA SER A 28 9.76 -14.30 3.46
C SER A 28 10.54 -13.50 4.52
N LEU A 29 10.14 -12.23 4.78
CA LEU A 29 10.92 -11.30 5.60
C LEU A 29 11.14 -11.76 7.04
N LYS A 30 10.12 -12.36 7.68
CA LYS A 30 10.26 -12.90 9.04
C LYS A 30 11.37 -13.94 9.12
N THR A 31 11.41 -14.87 8.16
CA THR A 31 12.44 -15.91 8.09
C THR A 31 13.82 -15.33 7.81
N GLN A 32 13.91 -14.37 6.90
CA GLN A 32 15.17 -13.66 6.60
C GLN A 32 15.70 -12.94 7.85
N ALA A 33 14.83 -12.22 8.56
CA ALA A 33 15.19 -11.49 9.77
C ALA A 33 15.80 -12.37 10.87
N LEU A 34 15.39 -13.63 10.98
CA LEU A 34 15.91 -14.57 11.99
C LEU A 34 17.37 -14.98 11.75
N HIS A 35 17.83 -14.96 10.50
CA HIS A 35 19.13 -15.53 10.12
C HIS A 35 20.18 -14.49 9.70
N ALA A 36 19.76 -13.23 9.50
CA ALA A 36 20.67 -12.18 9.03
C ALA A 36 21.45 -11.52 10.18
N ASP A 37 22.69 -11.13 9.90
CA ASP A 37 23.51 -10.22 10.73
C ASP A 37 23.45 -8.82 10.09
N TYR A 38 22.92 -7.86 10.83
CA TYR A 38 22.79 -6.48 10.37
C TYR A 38 23.91 -5.55 10.88
N GLY A 39 24.99 -6.14 11.45
CA GLY A 39 26.15 -5.38 11.95
C GLY A 39 25.77 -4.37 13.03
N ASP A 40 26.16 -3.11 12.83
CA ASP A 40 25.90 -2.04 13.80
C ASP A 40 24.42 -1.66 13.93
N LEU A 41 23.57 -2.05 12.96
CA LEU A 41 22.12 -1.86 13.05
C LEU A 41 21.43 -2.82 14.02
N ASP A 42 22.14 -3.82 14.51
CA ASP A 42 21.62 -4.87 15.38
C ASP A 42 22.51 -5.07 16.61
N ARG A 43 23.36 -4.06 16.92
CA ARG A 43 24.26 -4.04 18.06
C ARG A 43 24.19 -2.69 18.75
N ASN A 44 24.20 -2.70 20.07
CA ASN A 44 24.05 -1.49 20.89
C ASN A 44 22.83 -0.65 20.50
N ILE A 45 21.70 -1.33 20.30
CA ILE A 45 20.41 -0.72 19.99
C ILE A 45 19.55 -0.70 21.27
N VAL A 46 18.87 0.41 21.51
CA VAL A 46 17.82 0.50 22.53
C VAL A 46 16.49 0.80 21.85
N VAL A 47 15.59 -0.15 21.91
CA VAL A 47 14.21 0.02 21.47
C VAL A 47 13.41 0.65 22.60
N ILE A 48 12.65 1.68 22.33
CA ILE A 48 11.92 2.46 23.34
C ILE A 48 10.49 2.71 22.90
N ASP A 49 9.60 2.72 23.88
CA ASP A 49 8.22 3.18 23.74
C ASP A 49 7.80 3.94 25.01
N THR A 50 6.90 4.93 24.86
CA THR A 50 6.46 5.79 25.97
C THR A 50 4.96 5.94 25.99
N GLU A 51 4.35 5.78 27.17
CA GLU A 51 2.98 6.14 27.43
C GLU A 51 2.88 7.52 28.08
N THR A 52 1.82 8.24 27.73
CA THR A 52 1.64 9.64 28.13
C THR A 52 0.19 9.91 28.54
N THR A 53 -0.07 11.05 29.18
CA THR A 53 -1.43 11.49 29.51
C THR A 53 -2.24 11.98 28.30
N GLY A 54 -1.65 11.94 27.09
CA GLY A 54 -2.25 12.34 25.82
C GLY A 54 -1.20 12.75 24.79
N VAL A 55 -1.64 13.19 23.62
CA VAL A 55 -0.77 13.42 22.44
C VAL A 55 -0.22 14.85 22.32
N SER A 56 -0.57 15.76 23.23
CA SER A 56 -0.15 17.16 23.14
C SER A 56 1.25 17.37 23.69
N GLU A 57 2.23 17.62 22.84
CA GLU A 57 3.62 17.91 23.19
C GLU A 57 3.78 18.95 24.32
N ARG A 58 2.82 19.91 24.43
CA ARG A 58 2.87 21.03 25.40
C ARG A 58 2.11 20.78 26.69
N LYS A 59 1.08 19.94 26.66
CA LYS A 59 0.14 19.77 27.77
C LYS A 59 0.28 18.42 28.46
N ASP A 60 0.79 17.44 27.75
CA ASP A 60 0.81 16.06 28.25
C ASP A 60 2.18 15.64 28.76
N GLU A 61 2.16 14.66 29.68
CA GLU A 61 3.33 14.21 30.41
C GLU A 61 3.45 12.68 30.34
N LEU A 62 4.67 12.16 30.58
CA LEU A 62 4.95 10.73 30.63
C LEU A 62 4.20 10.04 31.77
N THR A 63 3.69 8.84 31.51
CA THR A 63 3.08 7.93 32.49
C THR A 63 3.83 6.60 32.59
N GLN A 64 4.48 6.15 31.51
CA GLN A 64 5.36 4.98 31.50
C GLN A 64 6.49 5.19 30.49
N ILE A 65 7.66 4.63 30.78
CA ILE A 65 8.76 4.46 29.84
C ILE A 65 9.15 2.99 29.87
N ALA A 66 9.20 2.34 28.71
CA ALA A 66 9.80 1.04 28.55
C ALA A 66 10.91 1.11 27.50
N ALA A 67 12.01 0.42 27.75
CA ALA A 67 13.10 0.28 26.82
C ALA A 67 13.75 -1.10 26.96
N ALA A 68 14.22 -1.64 25.83
CA ALA A 68 14.95 -2.90 25.81
C ALA A 68 16.26 -2.73 25.02
N ARG A 69 17.35 -3.28 25.53
CA ARG A 69 18.62 -3.37 24.79
C ARG A 69 18.57 -4.57 23.89
N LEU A 70 18.76 -4.33 22.61
CA LEU A 70 18.77 -5.35 21.57
C LEU A 70 20.21 -5.58 21.10
N GLU A 71 20.66 -6.84 21.16
CA GLU A 71 21.96 -7.29 20.69
C GLU A 71 21.76 -8.52 19.78
N ARG A 72 22.04 -8.38 18.50
CA ARG A 72 21.90 -9.44 17.49
C ARG A 72 20.53 -10.15 17.47
N GLY A 73 19.50 -9.36 17.70
CA GLY A 73 18.10 -9.83 17.69
C GLY A 73 17.60 -10.39 19.01
N GLU A 74 18.44 -10.41 20.05
CA GLU A 74 18.03 -10.85 21.38
C GLU A 74 17.94 -9.66 22.33
N ILE A 75 16.92 -9.65 23.17
CA ILE A 75 16.78 -8.66 24.23
C ILE A 75 17.69 -9.09 25.39
N THR A 76 18.68 -8.26 25.70
CA THR A 76 19.67 -8.55 26.75
C THR A 76 19.39 -7.86 28.06
N GLU A 77 18.77 -6.68 28.03
CA GLU A 77 18.46 -5.89 29.21
C GLU A 77 17.13 -5.16 29.04
N TRP A 78 16.43 -4.95 30.15
CA TRP A 78 15.18 -4.20 30.20
C TRP A 78 15.28 -2.99 31.12
N PHE A 79 14.62 -1.91 30.72
CA PHE A 79 14.31 -0.76 31.53
C PHE A 79 12.82 -0.49 31.44
N VAL A 80 12.07 -0.61 32.52
CA VAL A 80 10.64 -0.32 32.60
C VAL A 80 10.36 0.45 33.88
N THR A 81 9.70 1.60 33.75
CA THR A 81 9.30 2.41 34.89
C THR A 81 7.98 3.13 34.64
N PHE A 82 7.09 3.14 35.61
CA PHE A 82 6.04 4.13 35.64
C PHE A 82 6.62 5.51 35.90
N VAL A 83 5.90 6.54 35.53
CA VAL A 83 6.29 7.94 35.69
C VAL A 83 5.12 8.71 36.28
N ASN A 84 5.36 9.46 37.35
CA ASN A 84 4.34 10.32 37.94
C ASN A 84 4.17 11.60 37.11
N PRO A 85 3.07 11.76 36.36
CA PRO A 85 2.88 12.91 35.47
C PRO A 85 2.64 14.23 36.24
N GLY A 86 2.47 14.19 37.55
CA GLY A 86 2.14 15.35 38.41
C GLY A 86 0.75 15.93 38.16
N LYS A 87 -0.11 15.22 37.46
CA LYS A 87 -1.49 15.56 37.13
C LYS A 87 -2.33 14.29 36.92
N PRO A 88 -3.67 14.33 37.04
CA PRO A 88 -4.54 13.20 36.78
C PRO A 88 -4.38 12.70 35.32
N ILE A 89 -4.44 11.39 35.14
CA ILE A 89 -4.49 10.73 33.81
C ILE A 89 -5.96 10.78 33.35
N PRO A 90 -6.25 11.27 32.14
CA PRO A 90 -7.61 11.24 31.60
C PRO A 90 -8.16 9.81 31.52
N ASP A 91 -9.45 9.62 31.87
CA ASP A 91 -10.10 8.30 31.89
C ASP A 91 -9.94 7.54 30.54
N GLU A 92 -10.05 8.26 29.42
CA GLU A 92 -9.87 7.68 28.09
C GLU A 92 -8.47 7.09 27.90
N ILE A 93 -7.45 7.76 28.41
CA ILE A 93 -6.05 7.31 28.35
C ILE A 93 -5.83 6.15 29.31
N SER A 94 -6.36 6.23 30.55
CA SER A 94 -6.27 5.12 31.49
C SER A 94 -6.90 3.83 30.95
N HIS A 95 -8.03 3.93 30.25
CA HIS A 95 -8.64 2.77 29.59
C HIS A 95 -7.84 2.25 28.40
N LEU A 96 -7.18 3.13 27.65
CA LEU A 96 -6.36 2.75 26.50
C LEU A 96 -5.07 2.04 26.92
N THR A 97 -4.34 2.63 27.87
CA THR A 97 -3.00 2.15 28.30
C THR A 97 -3.07 1.18 29.48
N ASN A 98 -4.23 1.07 30.11
CA ASN A 98 -4.45 0.34 31.37
C ASN A 98 -3.49 0.81 32.50
N ILE A 99 -3.20 2.13 32.52
CA ILE A 99 -2.40 2.81 33.56
C ILE A 99 -3.32 3.79 34.30
N PHE A 100 -3.37 3.68 35.61
CA PHE A 100 -4.23 4.48 36.46
C PHE A 100 -3.42 5.39 37.40
N ASP A 101 -4.03 6.44 37.94
CA ASP A 101 -3.37 7.35 38.88
C ASP A 101 -2.74 6.63 40.08
N THR A 102 -3.32 5.50 40.51
CA THR A 102 -2.77 4.66 41.58
C THR A 102 -1.44 3.99 41.23
N ASP A 103 -1.22 3.69 39.96
CA ASP A 103 0.00 3.00 39.50
C ASP A 103 1.19 3.96 39.42
N VAL A 104 0.92 5.25 39.21
CA VAL A 104 1.93 6.29 39.04
C VAL A 104 2.16 7.16 40.29
N ALA A 105 1.34 7.00 41.34
CA ALA A 105 1.35 7.88 42.52
C ALA A 105 2.72 7.96 43.19
N ASP A 106 3.38 6.80 43.36
CA ASP A 106 4.68 6.69 44.02
C ASP A 106 5.84 6.51 43.00
N ALA A 107 5.56 6.69 41.70
CA ALA A 107 6.54 6.57 40.66
C ALA A 107 7.51 7.78 40.60
N PRO A 108 8.71 7.63 40.05
CA PRO A 108 9.64 8.75 39.86
C PRO A 108 9.02 9.86 39.01
N THR A 109 9.50 11.07 39.22
CA THR A 109 9.13 12.22 38.40
C THR A 109 9.64 12.05 36.96
N PRO A 110 9.07 12.77 35.98
CA PRO A 110 9.55 12.71 34.59
C PRO A 110 11.05 12.99 34.44
N VAL A 111 11.61 13.89 35.27
CA VAL A 111 13.04 14.20 35.27
C VAL A 111 13.87 13.01 35.76
N GLU A 112 13.50 12.42 36.90
CA GLU A 112 14.22 11.27 37.48
C GLU A 112 14.10 10.02 36.60
N ALA A 113 12.93 9.74 36.04
CA ALA A 113 12.73 8.61 35.14
C ALA A 113 13.59 8.77 33.86
N CYS A 114 13.62 9.97 33.28
CA CYS A 114 14.45 10.26 32.11
C CYS A 114 15.96 10.24 32.41
N GLU A 115 16.40 10.61 33.62
CA GLU A 115 17.79 10.43 34.05
C GLU A 115 18.18 8.94 34.16
N GLN A 116 17.28 8.11 34.66
CA GLN A 116 17.50 6.67 34.74
C GLN A 116 17.55 6.07 33.33
N LEU A 117 16.65 6.47 32.44
CA LEU A 117 16.66 6.07 31.04
C LEU A 117 17.96 6.49 30.35
N ALA A 118 18.40 7.74 30.54
CA ALA A 118 19.64 8.23 29.91
C ALA A 118 20.87 7.41 30.33
N ARG A 119 20.93 6.97 31.60
CA ARG A 119 21.98 6.05 32.09
C ARG A 119 21.88 4.66 31.45
N PHE A 120 20.67 4.15 31.25
CA PHE A 120 20.42 2.88 30.60
C PHE A 120 20.81 2.93 29.11
N VAL A 121 20.45 3.99 28.40
CA VAL A 121 20.71 4.17 26.95
C VAL A 121 22.20 4.36 26.68
N GLY A 122 22.87 5.25 27.42
CA GLY A 122 24.28 5.61 27.15
C GLY A 122 24.43 6.20 25.74
N ASP A 123 25.35 5.61 24.97
CA ASP A 123 25.63 5.98 23.57
C ASP A 123 24.89 5.16 22.51
N ALA A 124 23.95 4.29 22.93
CA ALA A 124 23.21 3.41 22.04
C ALA A 124 22.36 4.19 21.01
N THR A 125 22.13 3.57 19.86
CA THR A 125 21.13 4.04 18.90
C THR A 125 19.72 3.72 19.44
N LEU A 126 18.85 4.70 19.39
CA LEU A 126 17.46 4.55 19.82
C LEU A 126 16.54 4.23 18.63
N VAL A 127 15.64 3.29 18.83
CA VAL A 127 14.60 2.91 17.85
C VAL A 127 13.24 3.07 18.50
N ALA A 128 12.33 3.80 17.85
CA ALA A 128 10.96 3.93 18.29
C ALA A 128 9.99 3.92 17.10
N HIS A 129 8.71 3.65 17.36
CA HIS A 129 7.68 3.65 16.32
C HIS A 129 6.95 4.99 16.29
N ASN A 130 7.22 5.85 15.30
CA ASN A 130 6.93 7.28 15.29
C ASN A 130 7.85 8.04 16.27
N ALA A 131 9.15 7.83 16.12
CA ALA A 131 10.21 8.23 17.04
C ALA A 131 10.19 9.73 17.44
N ALA A 132 9.62 10.59 16.62
CA ALA A 132 9.48 12.02 16.94
C ALA A 132 8.65 12.25 18.21
N PHE A 133 7.67 11.38 18.50
CA PHE A 133 6.84 11.43 19.68
C PHE A 133 7.64 11.10 20.95
N ASP A 134 8.24 9.93 20.99
CA ASP A 134 9.01 9.44 22.16
C ASP A 134 10.20 10.35 22.44
N ARG A 135 10.95 10.70 21.38
CA ARG A 135 12.05 11.64 21.47
C ARG A 135 11.63 12.96 22.10
N HIS A 136 10.48 13.50 21.70
CA HIS A 136 9.98 14.75 22.27
C HIS A 136 9.71 14.63 23.77
N PHE A 137 8.91 13.64 24.18
CA PHE A 137 8.52 13.48 25.58
C PHE A 137 9.71 13.16 26.49
N VAL A 138 10.65 12.37 26.04
CA VAL A 138 11.87 12.09 26.80
C VAL A 138 12.77 13.30 26.89
N THR A 139 13.06 13.97 25.77
CA THR A 139 14.09 15.02 25.71
C THR A 139 13.59 16.41 26.12
N LYS A 140 12.27 16.63 26.29
CA LYS A 140 11.75 17.86 26.91
C LYS A 140 12.09 17.93 28.40
N ASN A 141 12.29 16.79 29.04
CA ASN A 141 12.68 16.67 30.42
C ASN A 141 14.21 16.83 30.59
N ALA A 142 14.61 17.58 31.62
CA ALA A 142 16.04 17.89 31.85
C ALA A 142 16.91 16.60 31.96
N GLY A 143 16.39 15.56 32.62
CA GLY A 143 17.09 14.28 32.79
C GLY A 143 17.33 13.52 31.48
N GLY A 144 16.49 13.72 30.46
CA GLY A 144 16.62 13.07 29.16
C GLY A 144 17.20 13.95 28.06
N ALA A 145 17.55 15.22 28.38
CA ALA A 145 17.97 16.19 27.37
C ALA A 145 19.21 15.76 26.57
N CYS A 146 20.13 14.99 27.19
CA CYS A 146 21.32 14.46 26.52
C CYS A 146 20.99 13.45 25.41
N LEU A 147 19.87 12.76 25.47
CA LEU A 147 19.44 11.78 24.46
C LEU A 147 19.05 12.43 23.13
N LYS A 148 19.05 13.76 23.02
CA LYS A 148 18.95 14.45 21.73
C LYS A 148 20.12 14.16 20.79
N GLU A 149 21.29 13.91 21.37
CA GLU A 149 22.54 13.67 20.61
C GLU A 149 22.66 12.23 20.11
N ASN A 150 21.89 11.29 20.69
CA ASN A 150 21.85 9.91 20.20
C ASN A 150 21.20 9.85 18.82
N LEU A 151 21.57 8.84 18.02
CA LEU A 151 20.89 8.53 16.78
C LEU A 151 19.51 7.95 17.09
N TRP A 152 18.46 8.52 16.51
CA TRP A 152 17.08 8.04 16.61
C TRP A 152 16.60 7.50 15.26
N ILE A 153 16.23 6.23 15.22
CA ILE A 153 15.65 5.57 14.03
C ILE A 153 14.13 5.50 14.20
N ASP A 154 13.41 6.00 13.22
CA ASP A 154 11.97 5.89 13.16
C ASP A 154 11.56 4.62 12.38
N SER A 155 11.07 3.60 13.09
CA SER A 155 10.62 2.35 12.49
C SER A 155 9.36 2.52 11.64
N LEU A 156 8.54 3.55 11.89
CA LEU A 156 7.38 3.88 11.04
C LEU A 156 7.83 4.40 9.66
N ASP A 157 8.87 5.21 9.62
CA ASP A 157 9.49 5.62 8.35
C ASP A 157 10.05 4.42 7.59
N LEU A 158 10.79 3.52 8.27
CA LEU A 158 11.29 2.28 7.65
C LEU A 158 10.15 1.45 7.08
N ALA A 159 9.07 1.26 7.85
CA ALA A 159 7.91 0.48 7.40
C ALA A 159 7.24 1.09 6.16
N ARG A 160 7.03 2.40 6.14
CA ARG A 160 6.45 3.13 5.00
C ARG A 160 7.32 3.07 3.75
N ILE A 161 8.64 3.06 3.93
CA ILE A 161 9.60 3.02 2.83
C ILE A 161 9.77 1.59 2.31
N ALA A 162 10.08 0.63 3.16
CA ALA A 162 10.41 -0.72 2.74
C ALA A 162 9.17 -1.55 2.36
N LEU A 163 8.02 -1.26 2.98
CA LEU A 163 6.77 -2.00 2.84
C LEU A 163 5.60 -1.12 2.34
N PRO A 164 5.76 -0.32 1.27
CA PRO A 164 4.77 0.67 0.85
C PRO A 164 3.45 0.06 0.37
N ARG A 165 3.39 -1.27 0.21
CA ARG A 165 2.19 -2.01 -0.22
C ARG A 165 1.36 -2.54 0.95
N LEU A 166 1.74 -2.30 2.21
CA LEU A 166 0.87 -2.61 3.35
C LEU A 166 -0.28 -1.60 3.46
N LYS A 167 -1.46 -2.06 3.86
CA LYS A 167 -2.66 -1.23 4.12
C LYS A 167 -2.45 -0.26 5.27
N SER A 168 -1.68 -0.68 6.26
CA SER A 168 -1.38 0.08 7.47
C SER A 168 0.05 -0.19 7.94
N HIS A 169 0.65 0.81 8.60
CA HIS A 169 1.99 0.72 9.15
C HIS A 169 1.99 0.98 10.67
N ARG A 170 0.84 0.88 11.36
CA ARG A 170 0.80 0.92 12.81
C ARG A 170 1.48 -0.32 13.38
N LEU A 171 2.12 -0.22 14.53
CA LEU A 171 2.85 -1.33 15.14
C LEU A 171 1.98 -2.58 15.26
N ILE A 172 0.75 -2.46 15.75
CA ILE A 172 -0.18 -3.57 15.89
C ILE A 172 -0.48 -4.27 14.54
N ASP A 173 -0.61 -3.52 13.46
CA ASP A 173 -0.88 -4.08 12.13
C ASP A 173 0.36 -4.77 11.54
N LEU A 174 1.58 -4.25 11.82
CA LEU A 174 2.83 -4.91 11.47
C LEU A 174 3.02 -6.22 12.26
N VAL A 175 2.69 -6.21 13.56
CA VAL A 175 2.70 -7.40 14.41
C VAL A 175 1.81 -8.50 13.81
N HIS A 176 0.58 -8.17 13.45
CA HIS A 176 -0.33 -9.12 12.83
C HIS A 176 0.13 -9.58 11.44
N ALA A 177 0.62 -8.65 10.60
CA ALA A 177 1.08 -8.97 9.25
C ALA A 177 2.24 -9.96 9.23
N PHE A 178 3.12 -9.91 10.23
CA PHE A 178 4.31 -10.73 10.31
C PHE A 178 4.29 -11.76 11.44
N ASP A 179 3.16 -11.93 12.13
CA ASP A 179 3.02 -12.84 13.26
C ASP A 179 4.17 -12.64 14.27
N ALA A 180 4.37 -11.40 14.69
CA ALA A 180 5.33 -10.97 15.70
C ALA A 180 4.69 -11.02 17.11
N PRO A 181 5.45 -10.87 18.21
CA PRO A 181 4.89 -10.78 19.56
C PRO A 181 3.79 -9.71 19.66
N ILE A 182 2.74 -9.99 20.45
CA ILE A 182 1.54 -9.16 20.49
C ILE A 182 1.80 -7.84 21.22
N SER A 183 1.49 -6.73 20.58
CA SER A 183 1.39 -5.37 21.16
C SER A 183 0.07 -5.21 21.90
N THR A 184 0.10 -4.61 23.10
CA THR A 184 -1.08 -4.51 23.99
C THR A 184 -1.39 -3.09 24.48
N HIS A 185 -0.79 -2.05 23.90
CA HIS A 185 -0.85 -0.67 24.39
C HIS A 185 -0.30 -0.54 25.83
N ARG A 186 0.75 -1.31 26.12
CA ARG A 186 1.62 -1.14 27.28
C ARG A 186 3.02 -1.04 26.74
N ALA A 187 3.77 -0.05 27.19
CA ALA A 187 5.08 0.23 26.63
C ALA A 187 6.05 -0.99 26.65
N ASP A 188 5.98 -1.85 27.66
CA ASP A 188 6.82 -3.07 27.73
C ASP A 188 6.48 -4.08 26.64
N ALA A 189 5.19 -4.35 26.39
CA ALA A 189 4.76 -5.25 25.33
C ALA A 189 5.01 -4.66 23.92
N ASP A 190 4.83 -3.35 23.78
CA ASP A 190 5.05 -2.65 22.52
C ASP A 190 6.54 -2.59 22.16
N VAL A 191 7.44 -2.47 23.15
CA VAL A 191 8.89 -2.60 22.96
C VAL A 191 9.27 -4.01 22.51
N GLU A 192 8.72 -5.07 23.12
CA GLU A 192 9.00 -6.46 22.69
C GLU A 192 8.56 -6.70 21.24
N ALA A 193 7.35 -6.26 20.91
CA ALA A 193 6.82 -6.31 19.56
C ALA A 193 7.70 -5.53 18.57
N LEU A 194 8.13 -4.32 18.95
CA LEU A 194 8.95 -3.47 18.12
C LEU A 194 10.35 -4.05 17.90
N CYS A 195 10.96 -4.73 18.88
CA CYS A 195 12.22 -5.42 18.70
C CYS A 195 12.17 -6.44 17.56
N ALA A 196 11.10 -7.25 17.51
CA ALA A 196 10.89 -8.24 16.45
C ALA A 196 10.59 -7.55 15.10
N VAL A 197 9.69 -6.55 15.09
CA VAL A 197 9.33 -5.81 13.88
C VAL A 197 10.53 -5.06 13.31
N TYR A 198 11.36 -4.44 14.14
CA TYR A 198 12.54 -3.71 13.67
C TYR A 198 13.47 -4.60 12.83
N ARG A 199 13.76 -5.83 13.26
CA ARG A 199 14.56 -6.77 12.48
C ARG A 199 13.91 -7.15 11.15
N ILE A 200 12.60 -7.31 11.13
CA ILE A 200 11.84 -7.55 9.88
C ILE A 200 11.97 -6.35 8.93
N LEU A 201 11.94 -5.13 9.47
CA LEU A 201 12.14 -3.92 8.68
C LEU A 201 13.57 -3.81 8.13
N LEU A 202 14.59 -4.22 8.89
CA LEU A 202 15.96 -4.32 8.40
C LEU A 202 16.07 -5.34 7.24
N ALA A 203 15.41 -6.50 7.36
CA ALA A 203 15.32 -7.48 6.28
C ALA A 203 14.65 -6.85 5.04
N ALA A 204 13.55 -6.13 5.23
CA ALA A 204 12.83 -5.50 4.15
C ALA A 204 13.67 -4.45 3.40
N VAL A 205 14.46 -3.63 4.13
CA VAL A 205 15.40 -2.67 3.51
C VAL A 205 16.53 -3.39 2.79
N SER A 206 17.07 -4.47 3.38
CA SER A 206 18.15 -5.26 2.77
C SER A 206 17.73 -5.97 1.49
N ASP A 207 16.44 -6.29 1.36
CA ASP A 207 15.85 -6.95 0.19
C ASP A 207 15.45 -5.95 -0.94
N MET A 208 15.60 -4.64 -0.71
CA MET A 208 15.38 -3.63 -1.75
C MET A 208 16.53 -3.64 -2.79
N PRO A 209 16.29 -3.20 -4.04
CA PRO A 209 17.36 -3.07 -5.02
C PRO A 209 18.53 -2.21 -4.54
N ASN A 210 19.75 -2.70 -4.69
CA ASN A 210 20.97 -2.07 -4.15
C ASN A 210 21.15 -0.63 -4.64
N ASP A 211 20.87 -0.34 -5.92
CA ASP A 211 20.95 1.00 -6.49
C ASP A 211 19.93 1.96 -5.89
N LEU A 212 18.74 1.45 -5.53
CA LEU A 212 17.70 2.22 -4.85
C LEU A 212 18.10 2.52 -3.39
N VAL A 213 18.60 1.52 -2.65
CA VAL A 213 19.12 1.69 -1.28
C VAL A 213 20.25 2.70 -1.25
N GLU A 214 21.21 2.59 -2.17
CA GLU A 214 22.32 3.53 -2.33
C GLU A 214 21.84 4.96 -2.65
N TYR A 215 20.81 5.10 -3.48
CA TYR A 215 20.21 6.41 -3.78
C TYR A 215 19.50 7.00 -2.55
N ILE A 216 18.69 6.20 -1.86
CA ILE A 216 17.96 6.62 -0.67
C ILE A 216 18.93 7.07 0.43
N SER A 217 20.06 6.37 0.60
CA SER A 217 21.07 6.72 1.61
C SER A 217 21.68 8.12 1.44
N LYS A 218 21.55 8.71 0.26
CA LYS A 218 22.10 10.02 -0.11
C LYS A 218 21.04 11.13 -0.22
N LEU A 219 19.77 10.84 0.10
CA LEU A 219 18.68 11.80 -0.05
C LEU A 219 18.81 13.01 0.88
N ALA A 220 19.30 12.79 2.10
CA ALA A 220 19.49 13.87 3.08
C ALA A 220 20.63 13.53 4.04
N PRO A 221 21.28 14.55 4.67
CA PRO A 221 22.19 14.34 5.77
C PRO A 221 21.49 13.68 6.97
N ILE A 222 22.25 12.95 7.81
CA ILE A 222 21.71 12.25 9.00
C ILE A 222 21.06 13.23 9.99
N GLU A 223 21.58 14.44 10.07
CA GLU A 223 21.06 15.53 10.93
C GLU A 223 19.65 15.98 10.50
N GLU A 224 19.31 15.87 9.22
CA GLU A 224 18.00 16.21 8.67
C GLU A 224 17.06 15.01 8.63
N TRP A 225 17.61 13.79 8.54
CA TRP A 225 16.85 12.54 8.50
C TRP A 225 17.66 11.38 9.07
N SER A 226 17.56 11.19 10.37
CA SER A 226 18.36 10.21 11.12
C SER A 226 18.11 8.75 10.71
N THR A 227 16.89 8.40 10.31
CA THR A 227 16.54 7.07 9.78
C THR A 227 17.30 6.72 8.49
N GLY A 228 17.79 7.71 7.76
CA GLY A 228 18.68 7.55 6.60
C GLY A 228 19.96 6.76 6.89
N ALA A 229 20.41 6.75 8.14
CA ALA A 229 21.57 5.96 8.59
C ALA A 229 21.40 4.46 8.33
N VAL A 230 20.17 3.93 8.44
CA VAL A 230 19.89 2.51 8.15
C VAL A 230 20.21 2.19 6.69
N PHE A 231 19.76 3.04 5.77
CA PHE A 231 20.04 2.87 4.34
C PHE A 231 21.53 3.01 4.02
N ALA A 232 22.23 3.92 4.70
CA ALA A 232 23.67 4.12 4.52
C ALA A 232 24.50 2.88 4.97
N LEU A 233 24.16 2.29 6.11
CA LEU A 233 24.83 1.10 6.62
C LEU A 233 24.52 -0.14 5.77
N ILE A 234 23.27 -0.36 5.39
CA ILE A 234 22.88 -1.47 4.49
C ILE A 234 23.55 -1.31 3.12
N ALA A 235 23.58 -0.12 2.53
CA ALA A 235 24.28 0.14 1.28
C ALA A 235 25.79 -0.18 1.38
N ALA A 236 26.42 0.14 2.52
CA ALA A 236 27.81 -0.20 2.76
C ALA A 236 28.02 -1.72 2.79
N GLN A 237 27.20 -2.46 3.53
CA GLN A 237 27.23 -3.93 3.60
C GLN A 237 27.01 -4.58 2.23
N GLN A 238 26.03 -4.11 1.46
CA GLN A 238 25.77 -4.61 0.11
C GLN A 238 26.97 -4.41 -0.82
N ARG A 239 27.67 -3.26 -0.73
CA ARG A 239 28.91 -3.02 -1.50
C ARG A 239 30.04 -3.94 -1.10
N GLU A 240 30.25 -4.20 0.20
CA GLU A 240 31.27 -5.12 0.68
C GLU A 240 31.04 -6.54 0.19
N HIS A 241 29.80 -7.02 0.25
CA HIS A 241 29.42 -8.34 -0.27
C HIS A 241 29.62 -8.44 -1.79
N ALA A 242 29.23 -7.41 -2.56
CA ALA A 242 29.41 -7.38 -4.00
C ALA A 242 30.91 -7.41 -4.40
N THR A 243 31.76 -6.67 -3.68
CA THR A 243 33.21 -6.64 -3.91
C THR A 243 33.85 -7.98 -3.57
N SER A 244 33.46 -8.63 -2.48
CA SER A 244 33.96 -9.94 -2.07
C SER A 244 33.58 -11.04 -3.07
N ALA A 245 32.40 -10.97 -3.68
CA ALA A 245 31.93 -11.96 -4.65
C ALA A 245 32.55 -11.79 -6.07
N ALA A 246 32.88 -10.55 -6.47
CA ALA A 246 33.33 -10.25 -7.82
C ALA A 246 34.87 -10.26 -7.99
N GLY A 247 35.67 -10.24 -6.92
CA GLY A 247 37.14 -10.19 -6.97
C GLY A 247 37.73 -8.91 -7.57
N GLU A 248 36.89 -8.01 -8.06
CA GLU A 248 37.21 -6.69 -8.61
C GLU A 248 36.22 -5.67 -8.08
N LYS A 249 36.57 -4.36 -8.13
CA LYS A 249 35.62 -3.31 -7.76
C LYS A 249 34.34 -3.44 -8.56
N ALA A 250 33.23 -3.82 -7.90
CA ALA A 250 31.93 -3.81 -8.54
C ALA A 250 31.62 -2.40 -9.06
N GLU A 251 31.39 -2.27 -10.36
CA GLU A 251 30.91 -1.01 -10.94
C GLU A 251 29.54 -0.69 -10.35
N THR A 252 29.45 0.32 -9.52
CA THR A 252 28.17 0.83 -9.03
C THR A 252 27.56 1.67 -10.13
N PHE A 253 26.51 1.15 -10.78
CA PHE A 253 25.74 1.95 -11.71
C PHE A 253 24.91 3.00 -10.91
N PRO A 254 24.89 4.26 -11.36
CA PRO A 254 24.06 5.27 -10.73
C PRO A 254 22.58 4.89 -10.84
N PHE A 255 21.80 5.16 -9.78
CA PHE A 255 20.36 4.91 -9.75
C PHE A 255 19.67 5.49 -10.99
N SER A 256 18.88 4.67 -11.65
CA SER A 256 18.13 5.05 -12.86
C SER A 256 16.67 4.65 -12.72
N LEU A 257 15.80 5.66 -12.57
CA LEU A 257 14.35 5.47 -12.52
C LEU A 257 13.80 4.71 -13.75
N SER A 258 14.35 4.95 -14.94
CA SER A 258 13.97 4.23 -16.15
C SER A 258 14.44 2.78 -16.14
N ALA A 259 15.63 2.49 -15.60
CA ALA A 259 16.13 1.13 -15.46
C ALA A 259 15.28 0.34 -14.47
N MET A 260 14.98 0.91 -13.30
CA MET A 260 14.11 0.34 -12.30
C MET A 260 12.72 0.00 -12.87
N ARG A 261 12.10 0.91 -13.64
CA ARG A 261 10.81 0.64 -14.29
C ARG A 261 10.89 -0.46 -15.34
N ARG A 262 11.98 -0.52 -16.14
CA ARG A 262 12.18 -1.63 -17.09
C ARG A 262 12.38 -2.96 -16.39
N SER A 263 13.17 -3.00 -15.31
CA SER A 263 13.38 -4.21 -14.51
C SER A 263 12.06 -4.76 -13.98
N ARG A 264 11.19 -3.88 -13.43
CA ARG A 264 9.87 -4.27 -12.95
C ARG A 264 9.03 -5.03 -13.98
N PHE A 265 9.05 -4.60 -15.24
CA PHE A 265 8.32 -5.26 -16.33
C PHE A 265 9.03 -6.50 -16.90
N SER A 266 10.32 -6.65 -16.66
CA SER A 266 11.08 -7.83 -17.08
C SER A 266 10.91 -9.00 -16.12
N GLN A 267 10.76 -8.70 -14.83
CA GLN A 267 10.58 -9.68 -13.75
C GLN A 267 9.14 -10.15 -13.64
N ALA A 268 8.17 -9.26 -13.91
CA ALA A 268 6.80 -9.68 -14.04
C ALA A 268 6.74 -10.72 -15.16
N ASN A 269 6.50 -12.00 -14.81
CA ASN A 269 5.97 -12.95 -15.77
C ASN A 269 4.76 -12.26 -16.40
N GLN A 270 4.97 -11.65 -17.57
CA GLN A 270 3.85 -11.17 -18.35
C GLN A 270 2.91 -12.36 -18.46
N PRO A 271 1.63 -12.25 -18.08
CA PRO A 271 0.68 -13.17 -18.66
C PRO A 271 1.00 -13.07 -20.14
N LYS A 272 1.39 -14.20 -20.74
CA LYS A 272 1.57 -14.27 -22.20
C LYS A 272 0.40 -13.49 -22.77
N PRO A 273 0.63 -12.49 -23.67
CA PRO A 273 -0.50 -11.90 -24.35
C PRO A 273 -1.34 -13.07 -24.80
N ALA A 274 -2.61 -13.07 -24.38
CA ALA A 274 -3.55 -14.09 -24.77
C ALA A 274 -3.29 -14.32 -26.24
N SER A 275 -2.99 -15.55 -26.61
CA SER A 275 -2.43 -16.01 -27.90
C SER A 275 -2.47 -14.94 -28.97
N GLU A 276 -1.43 -14.75 -29.79
CA GLU A 276 -1.31 -13.76 -30.85
C GLU A 276 -2.58 -13.58 -31.72
N ASN A 277 -3.64 -14.34 -31.46
CA ASN A 277 -4.97 -14.33 -32.07
C ASN A 277 -6.04 -13.55 -31.30
N ALA A 278 -5.75 -12.94 -30.13
CA ALA A 278 -6.67 -12.06 -29.41
C ALA A 278 -6.19 -10.60 -29.46
N SER A 279 -5.81 -10.12 -30.61
CA SER A 279 -5.90 -8.70 -30.93
C SER A 279 -7.40 -8.36 -30.99
N VAL A 280 -7.90 -7.53 -30.07
CA VAL A 280 -9.17 -6.82 -30.30
C VAL A 280 -8.96 -6.11 -31.65
N ASN A 281 -9.60 -6.64 -32.67
CA ASN A 281 -9.42 -6.16 -34.03
C ASN A 281 -10.12 -4.80 -34.07
N GLU A 282 -9.43 -3.71 -34.42
CA GLU A 282 -10.05 -2.39 -34.64
C GLU A 282 -11.21 -2.46 -35.65
N GLN A 283 -11.30 -3.58 -36.40
CA GLN A 283 -12.37 -3.88 -37.37
C GLN A 283 -13.57 -4.61 -36.73
N SER A 284 -13.57 -4.93 -35.43
CA SER A 284 -14.65 -5.69 -34.78
C SER A 284 -15.83 -4.82 -34.31
N GLU A 285 -15.80 -3.51 -34.52
CA GLU A 285 -16.90 -2.64 -34.12
C GLU A 285 -18.23 -2.94 -34.83
N ASP A 286 -18.18 -3.54 -36.00
CA ASP A 286 -19.38 -3.86 -36.83
C ASP A 286 -19.87 -5.32 -36.72
N LEU A 287 -19.11 -6.20 -36.03
CA LEU A 287 -19.56 -7.59 -35.86
C LEU A 287 -20.60 -7.70 -34.74
N PRO A 288 -21.68 -8.48 -34.93
CA PRO A 288 -22.66 -8.72 -33.88
C PRO A 288 -21.98 -9.42 -32.69
N MET A 289 -22.21 -8.90 -31.49
CA MET A 289 -21.71 -9.57 -30.28
C MET A 289 -22.51 -10.86 -30.02
N GLU A 290 -21.80 -11.90 -29.64
CA GLU A 290 -22.41 -13.15 -29.18
C GLU A 290 -22.61 -13.08 -27.66
N PHE A 291 -23.84 -13.23 -27.25
CA PHE A 291 -24.22 -13.28 -25.85
C PHE A 291 -24.71 -14.68 -25.46
N PRO A 292 -24.60 -15.06 -24.16
CA PRO A 292 -25.16 -16.32 -23.67
C PRO A 292 -26.69 -16.35 -23.86
N ALA A 293 -27.29 -17.54 -23.84
CA ALA A 293 -28.74 -17.68 -23.78
C ALA A 293 -29.26 -17.29 -22.38
N ALA A 294 -30.54 -16.90 -22.30
CA ALA A 294 -31.18 -16.53 -21.03
C ALA A 294 -31.19 -17.69 -20.02
N GLU A 295 -31.35 -18.91 -20.51
CA GLU A 295 -31.30 -20.16 -19.71
C GLU A 295 -29.92 -20.42 -19.13
N GLU A 296 -28.86 -20.05 -19.84
CA GLU A 296 -27.48 -20.17 -19.37
C GLU A 296 -27.21 -19.19 -18.22
N ILE A 297 -27.71 -17.94 -18.33
CA ILE A 297 -27.64 -16.97 -17.22
C ILE A 297 -28.41 -17.49 -16.00
N GLU A 298 -29.61 -18.06 -16.18
CA GLU A 298 -30.39 -18.63 -15.08
C GLU A 298 -29.65 -19.78 -14.39
N ALA A 299 -29.09 -20.69 -15.17
CA ALA A 299 -28.30 -21.80 -14.66
C ALA A 299 -27.06 -21.34 -13.91
N ALA A 300 -26.43 -20.25 -14.35
CA ALA A 300 -25.25 -19.69 -13.67
C ALA A 300 -25.53 -19.17 -12.25
N PHE A 301 -26.75 -18.73 -11.96
CA PHE A 301 -27.19 -18.30 -10.62
C PHE A 301 -27.83 -19.42 -9.79
N SER A 302 -27.80 -20.68 -10.23
CA SER A 302 -28.16 -21.83 -9.37
C SER A 302 -27.07 -22.10 -8.32
N PRO A 303 -27.37 -22.82 -7.22
CA PRO A 303 -26.35 -23.17 -6.21
C PRO A 303 -25.11 -23.86 -6.78
N ASP A 304 -25.26 -24.73 -7.78
CA ASP A 304 -24.17 -25.43 -8.47
C ASP A 304 -23.68 -24.68 -9.72
N GLY A 305 -24.18 -23.48 -9.98
CA GLY A 305 -23.82 -22.66 -11.14
C GLY A 305 -22.57 -21.82 -10.92
N LEU A 306 -22.17 -21.09 -11.98
CA LEU A 306 -20.96 -20.25 -11.96
C LEU A 306 -20.95 -19.22 -10.80
N VAL A 307 -22.08 -18.57 -10.54
CA VAL A 307 -22.18 -17.57 -9.46
C VAL A 307 -22.41 -18.26 -8.11
N GLY A 308 -23.17 -19.37 -8.07
CA GLY A 308 -23.39 -20.12 -6.85
C GLY A 308 -22.08 -20.66 -6.24
N SER A 309 -21.18 -21.13 -7.09
CA SER A 309 -19.87 -21.65 -6.65
C SER A 309 -18.91 -20.59 -6.11
N LEU A 310 -19.19 -19.29 -6.28
CA LEU A 310 -18.37 -18.21 -5.75
C LEU A 310 -18.51 -18.02 -4.23
N TYR A 311 -19.61 -18.49 -3.64
CA TYR A 311 -19.97 -18.19 -2.25
C TYR A 311 -20.32 -19.46 -1.49
N ASN A 312 -19.73 -19.69 -0.33
CA ASN A 312 -19.97 -20.89 0.49
C ASN A 312 -21.44 -21.02 0.95
N ASP A 313 -22.13 -19.89 1.16
CA ASP A 313 -23.52 -19.82 1.62
C ASP A 313 -24.39 -19.08 0.58
N PHE A 314 -24.31 -19.52 -0.68
CA PHE A 314 -25.06 -18.88 -1.75
C PHE A 314 -26.57 -19.15 -1.63
N GLU A 315 -27.35 -18.09 -1.50
CA GLU A 315 -28.79 -18.11 -1.58
C GLU A 315 -29.25 -17.53 -2.92
N PRO A 316 -29.89 -18.32 -3.80
CA PRO A 316 -30.47 -17.81 -5.04
C PRO A 316 -31.48 -16.70 -4.76
N ARG A 317 -31.42 -15.63 -5.56
CA ARG A 317 -32.35 -14.50 -5.47
C ARG A 317 -32.97 -14.26 -6.85
N ASP A 318 -34.28 -14.43 -6.92
CA ASP A 318 -35.01 -14.29 -8.18
C ASP A 318 -34.80 -12.91 -8.82
N GLU A 319 -34.73 -11.85 -8.00
CA GLU A 319 -34.50 -10.49 -8.46
C GLU A 319 -33.13 -10.31 -9.13
N GLN A 320 -32.12 -11.01 -8.65
CA GLN A 320 -30.78 -11.00 -9.23
C GLN A 320 -30.77 -11.67 -10.61
N VAL A 321 -31.44 -12.81 -10.74
CA VAL A 321 -31.58 -13.55 -12.00
C VAL A 321 -32.36 -12.73 -13.02
N VAL A 322 -33.49 -12.14 -12.60
CA VAL A 322 -34.31 -11.25 -13.45
C VAL A 322 -33.47 -10.08 -13.95
N MET A 323 -32.74 -9.40 -13.07
CA MET A 323 -31.85 -8.30 -13.45
C MET A 323 -30.80 -8.75 -14.46
N ALA A 324 -30.13 -9.89 -14.23
CA ALA A 324 -29.10 -10.40 -15.13
C ALA A 324 -29.65 -10.73 -16.53
N LYS A 325 -30.86 -11.30 -16.61
CA LYS A 325 -31.55 -11.56 -17.87
C LYS A 325 -31.94 -10.28 -18.62
N GLU A 326 -32.44 -9.26 -17.91
CA GLU A 326 -32.78 -7.98 -18.55
C GLU A 326 -31.51 -7.24 -19.03
N VAL A 327 -30.38 -7.30 -18.28
CA VAL A 327 -29.09 -6.79 -18.75
C VAL A 327 -28.61 -7.51 -20.01
N LEU A 328 -28.68 -8.85 -20.02
CA LEU A 328 -28.36 -9.66 -21.19
C LEU A 328 -29.22 -9.27 -22.41
N LYS A 329 -30.53 -9.14 -22.21
CA LYS A 329 -31.50 -8.74 -23.26
C LYS A 329 -31.16 -7.35 -23.80
N ALA A 330 -30.87 -6.39 -22.94
CA ALA A 330 -30.47 -5.05 -23.34
C ALA A 330 -29.22 -5.04 -24.22
N PHE A 331 -28.20 -5.82 -23.85
CA PHE A 331 -27.01 -5.97 -24.67
C PHE A 331 -27.30 -6.64 -26.01
N SER A 332 -28.03 -7.76 -26.02
CA SER A 332 -28.28 -8.54 -27.23
C SER A 332 -29.19 -7.78 -28.23
N THR A 333 -30.07 -6.92 -27.73
CA THR A 333 -30.94 -6.10 -28.56
C THR A 333 -30.44 -4.68 -28.81
N SER A 334 -29.26 -4.33 -28.24
CA SER A 334 -28.67 -2.97 -28.27
C SER A 334 -29.68 -1.88 -27.83
N THR A 335 -30.39 -2.15 -26.75
CA THR A 335 -31.38 -1.22 -26.16
C THR A 335 -30.89 -0.64 -24.84
N ASN A 336 -31.29 0.59 -24.55
CA ASN A 336 -31.03 1.20 -23.26
C ASN A 336 -31.93 0.58 -22.18
N LEU A 337 -31.32 0.22 -21.04
CA LEU A 337 -32.01 -0.33 -19.88
C LEU A 337 -31.77 0.56 -18.66
N VAL A 338 -32.80 0.84 -17.90
CA VAL A 338 -32.73 1.46 -16.58
C VAL A 338 -33.33 0.49 -15.57
N VAL A 339 -32.55 0.13 -14.56
CA VAL A 339 -32.96 -0.80 -13.51
C VAL A 339 -32.86 -0.12 -12.15
N GLU A 340 -33.87 -0.22 -11.34
CA GLU A 340 -33.84 0.10 -9.92
C GLU A 340 -33.84 -1.22 -9.11
N ALA A 341 -32.83 -1.42 -8.32
CA ALA A 341 -32.67 -2.60 -7.47
C ALA A 341 -32.20 -2.19 -6.07
N GLY A 342 -32.81 -2.77 -5.06
CA GLY A 342 -32.49 -2.52 -3.66
C GLY A 342 -31.06 -2.91 -3.27
N THR A 343 -30.64 -2.51 -2.06
CA THR A 343 -29.38 -2.97 -1.48
C THR A 343 -29.46 -4.47 -1.17
N GLY A 344 -28.35 -5.21 -1.38
CA GLY A 344 -28.31 -6.64 -1.06
C GLY A 344 -28.81 -7.59 -2.13
N VAL A 345 -29.38 -7.11 -3.24
CA VAL A 345 -29.83 -7.97 -4.37
C VAL A 345 -28.68 -8.65 -5.10
N GLY A 346 -27.42 -8.19 -4.91
CA GLY A 346 -26.28 -8.73 -5.66
C GLY A 346 -26.14 -8.11 -7.07
N LYS A 347 -26.44 -6.81 -7.20
CA LYS A 347 -26.40 -6.05 -8.46
C LYS A 347 -25.14 -6.27 -9.27
N SER A 348 -23.97 -6.25 -8.62
CA SER A 348 -22.68 -6.32 -9.32
C SER A 348 -22.58 -7.59 -10.15
N MET A 349 -22.83 -8.77 -9.58
CA MET A 349 -22.78 -10.02 -10.34
C MET A 349 -23.88 -10.10 -11.41
N ALA A 350 -25.05 -9.51 -11.16
CA ALA A 350 -26.15 -9.49 -12.14
C ALA A 350 -25.78 -8.78 -13.44
N TYR A 351 -24.90 -7.78 -13.41
CA TYR A 351 -24.40 -7.15 -14.64
C TYR A 351 -23.00 -7.62 -15.05
N LEU A 352 -22.14 -8.03 -14.12
CA LEU A 352 -20.77 -8.47 -14.45
C LEU A 352 -20.75 -9.80 -15.20
N LEU A 353 -21.59 -10.78 -14.81
CA LEU A 353 -21.62 -12.07 -15.48
C LEU A 353 -22.01 -11.97 -16.96
N PRO A 354 -23.17 -11.37 -17.35
CA PRO A 354 -23.48 -11.22 -18.76
C PRO A 354 -22.48 -10.36 -19.52
N SER A 355 -21.87 -9.35 -18.86
CA SER A 355 -20.80 -8.54 -19.43
C SER A 355 -19.55 -9.37 -19.74
N ALA A 356 -19.10 -10.18 -18.79
CA ALA A 356 -17.91 -11.02 -18.94
C ALA A 356 -18.10 -12.08 -20.03
N LEU A 357 -19.23 -12.79 -20.01
CA LEU A 357 -19.55 -13.83 -21.01
C LEU A 357 -19.68 -13.24 -22.42
N GLY A 358 -20.39 -12.11 -22.56
CA GLY A 358 -20.51 -11.42 -23.85
C GLY A 358 -19.17 -10.93 -24.37
N ALA A 359 -18.33 -10.34 -23.51
CA ALA A 359 -17.02 -9.86 -23.89
C ALA A 359 -16.07 -11.00 -24.29
N LEU A 360 -16.06 -12.12 -23.58
CA LEU A 360 -15.25 -13.29 -23.88
C LEU A 360 -15.63 -13.94 -25.23
N ARG A 361 -16.94 -14.13 -25.48
CA ARG A 361 -17.44 -14.77 -26.70
C ARG A 361 -17.21 -13.92 -27.95
N SER A 362 -17.37 -12.63 -27.80
CA SER A 362 -17.28 -11.69 -28.93
C SER A 362 -15.89 -11.12 -29.15
N GLY A 363 -14.93 -11.35 -28.25
CA GLY A 363 -13.63 -10.67 -28.25
C GLY A 363 -13.76 -9.15 -28.17
N SER A 364 -14.89 -8.64 -27.69
CA SER A 364 -15.22 -7.21 -27.59
C SER A 364 -15.03 -6.73 -26.15
N ARG A 365 -15.13 -5.40 -25.95
CA ARG A 365 -15.00 -4.79 -24.62
C ARG A 365 -16.36 -4.29 -24.11
N ILE A 366 -16.61 -4.51 -22.82
CA ILE A 366 -17.72 -3.92 -22.09
C ILE A 366 -17.17 -3.05 -20.97
N GLY A 367 -17.72 -1.86 -20.81
CA GLY A 367 -17.34 -0.90 -19.77
C GLY A 367 -18.27 -0.95 -18.58
N VAL A 368 -17.71 -0.72 -17.38
CA VAL A 368 -18.45 -0.52 -16.14
C VAL A 368 -18.01 0.80 -15.52
N ALA A 369 -18.93 1.72 -15.33
CA ALA A 369 -18.68 3.00 -14.69
C ALA A 369 -19.35 3.03 -13.31
N THR A 370 -18.56 3.30 -12.25
CA THR A 370 -19.04 3.32 -10.86
C THR A 370 -19.07 4.73 -10.30
N LYS A 371 -19.91 4.96 -9.30
CA LYS A 371 -20.05 6.27 -8.64
C LYS A 371 -18.77 6.70 -7.89
N THR A 372 -18.08 5.78 -7.27
CA THR A 372 -16.93 6.03 -6.38
C THR A 372 -15.76 5.10 -6.69
N ASN A 373 -14.53 5.53 -6.32
CA ASN A 373 -13.37 4.66 -6.42
C ASN A 373 -13.49 3.43 -5.50
N ALA A 374 -14.14 3.53 -4.34
CA ALA A 374 -14.35 2.39 -3.45
C ALA A 374 -15.18 1.28 -4.11
N LEU A 375 -16.26 1.63 -4.83
CA LEU A 375 -17.04 0.66 -5.62
C LEU A 375 -16.22 0.10 -6.78
N LEU A 376 -15.42 0.94 -7.46
CA LEU A 376 -14.52 0.51 -8.51
C LEU A 376 -13.52 -0.54 -7.96
N ASP A 377 -12.89 -0.24 -6.83
CA ASP A 377 -11.92 -1.11 -6.19
C ASP A 377 -12.56 -2.43 -5.73
N GLN A 378 -13.79 -2.40 -5.20
CA GLN A 378 -14.56 -3.60 -4.88
C GLN A 378 -14.75 -4.51 -6.10
N ILE A 379 -15.18 -3.95 -7.23
CA ILE A 379 -15.38 -4.72 -8.48
C ILE A 379 -14.07 -5.32 -8.97
N VAL A 380 -13.00 -4.52 -9.01
CA VAL A 380 -11.72 -4.91 -9.62
C VAL A 380 -10.93 -5.88 -8.75
N TYR A 381 -10.99 -5.73 -7.42
CA TYR A 381 -10.14 -6.51 -6.52
C TYR A 381 -10.88 -7.64 -5.77
N LYS A 382 -12.21 -7.67 -5.81
CA LYS A 382 -12.99 -8.72 -5.17
C LYS A 382 -13.84 -9.51 -6.16
N GLU A 383 -14.70 -8.83 -6.92
CA GLU A 383 -15.70 -9.50 -7.74
C GLU A 383 -15.14 -10.06 -9.05
N LEU A 384 -14.38 -9.26 -9.79
CA LEU A 384 -13.76 -9.71 -11.05
C LEU A 384 -12.69 -10.80 -10.89
N PRO A 385 -11.82 -10.81 -9.85
CA PRO A 385 -10.92 -11.92 -9.60
C PRO A 385 -11.65 -13.25 -9.35
N LEU A 386 -12.71 -13.23 -8.54
CA LEU A 386 -13.54 -14.41 -8.29
C LEU A 386 -14.19 -14.91 -9.58
N LEU A 387 -14.83 -14.01 -10.33
CA LEU A 387 -15.45 -14.36 -11.60
C LEU A 387 -14.44 -14.90 -12.61
N LYS A 388 -13.25 -14.31 -12.68
CA LYS A 388 -12.15 -14.77 -13.55
C LYS A 388 -11.73 -16.21 -13.23
N SER A 389 -11.47 -16.53 -11.95
CA SER A 389 -11.05 -17.89 -11.55
C SER A 389 -12.14 -18.92 -11.90
N THR A 390 -13.40 -18.62 -11.57
CA THR A 390 -14.52 -19.53 -11.85
C THR A 390 -14.74 -19.75 -13.36
N LEU A 391 -14.64 -18.70 -14.16
CA LEU A 391 -14.75 -18.84 -15.63
C LEU A 391 -13.61 -19.65 -16.24
N ALA A 392 -12.40 -19.51 -15.71
CA ALA A 392 -11.24 -20.30 -16.14
C ALA A 392 -11.38 -21.78 -15.72
N GLU A 393 -11.78 -22.05 -14.49
CA GLU A 393 -12.01 -23.41 -13.95
C GLU A 393 -13.14 -24.13 -14.70
N ALA A 394 -14.19 -23.41 -15.08
CA ALA A 394 -15.28 -23.92 -15.90
C ALA A 394 -14.93 -24.08 -17.39
N GLY A 395 -13.70 -23.72 -17.80
CA GLY A 395 -13.25 -23.79 -19.20
C GLY A 395 -13.94 -22.80 -20.15
N VAL A 396 -14.58 -21.75 -19.62
CA VAL A 396 -15.28 -20.74 -20.42
C VAL A 396 -14.29 -19.77 -21.10
N GLY A 397 -13.21 -19.39 -20.40
CA GLY A 397 -12.17 -18.53 -20.92
C GLY A 397 -11.38 -17.77 -19.85
N ASP A 398 -10.29 -17.12 -20.24
CA ASP A 398 -9.46 -16.28 -19.38
C ASP A 398 -9.92 -14.83 -19.46
N LEU A 399 -10.71 -14.40 -18.47
CA LEU A 399 -11.25 -13.05 -18.40
C LEU A 399 -10.13 -12.03 -18.09
N SER A 400 -9.96 -11.04 -18.97
CA SER A 400 -9.07 -9.91 -18.76
C SER A 400 -9.86 -8.64 -18.39
N TYR A 401 -9.37 -7.90 -17.39
CA TYR A 401 -10.01 -6.65 -16.96
C TYR A 401 -8.98 -5.62 -16.51
N VAL A 402 -9.33 -4.35 -16.59
CA VAL A 402 -8.48 -3.22 -16.21
C VAL A 402 -9.32 -2.13 -15.56
N ALA A 403 -8.78 -1.56 -14.48
CA ALA A 403 -9.32 -0.35 -13.86
C ALA A 403 -8.63 0.90 -14.42
N LEU A 404 -9.39 1.92 -14.81
CA LEU A 404 -8.85 3.22 -15.19
C LEU A 404 -9.40 4.31 -14.26
N LYS A 405 -8.49 5.04 -13.60
CA LYS A 405 -8.77 6.24 -12.82
C LYS A 405 -8.18 7.49 -13.53
N GLY A 406 -8.50 8.67 -13.05
CA GLY A 406 -7.94 9.92 -13.58
C GLY A 406 -6.42 10.05 -13.35
N PHE A 407 -5.78 10.93 -14.11
CA PHE A 407 -4.32 11.16 -14.04
C PHE A 407 -3.78 11.46 -12.63
N SER A 408 -4.57 12.10 -11.78
CA SER A 408 -4.19 12.47 -10.41
C SER A 408 -4.08 11.30 -9.43
N HIS A 409 -4.49 10.10 -9.85
CA HIS A 409 -4.39 8.88 -9.05
C HIS A 409 -3.07 8.13 -9.26
N TYR A 410 -2.27 8.50 -10.25
CA TYR A 410 -1.05 7.80 -10.62
C TYR A 410 0.20 8.67 -10.52
N PRO A 411 1.35 8.10 -10.14
CA PRO A 411 2.62 8.81 -10.20
C PRO A 411 2.95 9.22 -11.65
N CYS A 412 3.34 10.49 -11.83
CA CYS A 412 3.87 10.97 -13.11
C CYS A 412 5.38 10.77 -13.15
N MET A 413 5.85 9.77 -13.90
CA MET A 413 7.26 9.41 -13.96
C MET A 413 8.19 10.57 -14.34
N ARG A 414 7.72 11.53 -15.15
CA ARG A 414 8.47 12.76 -15.45
C ARG A 414 8.63 13.64 -14.21
N LYS A 415 7.56 13.84 -13.41
CA LYS A 415 7.65 14.63 -12.17
C LYS A 415 8.49 13.91 -11.12
N VAL A 416 8.34 12.58 -10.99
CA VAL A 416 9.20 11.77 -10.12
C VAL A 416 10.68 11.87 -10.55
N SER A 417 10.98 11.86 -11.85
CA SER A 417 12.33 12.06 -12.37
C SER A 417 12.93 13.42 -12.00
N HIS A 418 12.13 14.48 -11.99
CA HIS A 418 12.59 15.78 -11.51
C HIS A 418 12.91 15.77 -10.01
N ILE A 419 12.05 15.12 -9.19
CA ILE A 419 12.31 14.95 -7.75
C ILE A 419 13.61 14.19 -7.53
N VAL A 420 13.84 13.11 -8.29
CA VAL A 420 15.09 12.32 -8.22
C VAL A 420 16.30 13.20 -8.58
N SER A 421 16.19 14.07 -9.57
CA SER A 421 17.28 14.98 -9.96
C SER A 421 17.52 16.10 -8.98
N ASP A 422 16.46 16.64 -8.37
CA ASP A 422 16.53 17.76 -7.44
C ASP A 422 16.96 17.35 -6.03
N GLY A 423 16.74 16.09 -5.64
CA GLY A 423 16.96 15.57 -4.28
C GLY A 423 15.92 16.03 -3.26
N ALA A 424 16.13 15.63 -2.02
CA ALA A 424 15.25 16.03 -0.91
C ALA A 424 15.58 17.44 -0.43
N ARG A 425 14.56 18.13 0.09
CA ARG A 425 14.66 19.48 0.66
C ARG A 425 13.96 19.52 2.01
N MET A 426 14.35 20.47 2.86
CA MET A 426 13.58 20.80 4.06
C MET A 426 12.39 21.67 3.68
N VAL A 427 11.23 21.34 4.25
CA VAL A 427 9.96 22.04 4.02
C VAL A 427 9.39 22.49 5.36
N ASN A 428 8.99 23.75 5.46
CA ASN A 428 8.36 24.23 6.68
C ASN A 428 6.89 23.77 6.74
N VAL A 429 6.57 22.93 7.71
CA VAL A 429 5.22 22.45 7.97
C VAL A 429 4.79 22.95 9.35
N THR A 430 3.87 23.88 9.40
CA THR A 430 3.33 24.47 10.66
C THR A 430 4.40 24.98 11.63
N GLY A 431 5.49 25.58 11.09
CA GLY A 431 6.57 26.15 11.89
C GLY A 431 7.69 25.18 12.28
N LYS A 432 7.62 23.92 11.84
CA LYS A 432 8.70 22.92 11.96
C LYS A 432 9.28 22.62 10.58
N ASP A 433 10.59 22.56 10.45
CA ASP A 433 11.26 22.13 9.23
C ASP A 433 11.30 20.61 9.19
N VAL A 434 10.78 20.02 8.11
CA VAL A 434 10.63 18.57 7.91
C VAL A 434 11.31 18.20 6.60
N SER A 435 12.09 17.13 6.61
CA SER A 435 12.77 16.60 5.42
C SER A 435 11.79 15.91 4.47
N GLN A 436 11.97 16.12 3.17
CA GLN A 436 11.24 15.38 2.13
C GLN A 436 11.76 13.96 1.94
N ALA A 437 12.93 13.62 2.48
CA ALA A 437 13.62 12.35 2.23
C ALA A 437 12.75 11.11 2.49
N PRO A 438 12.05 10.95 3.65
CA PRO A 438 11.22 9.78 3.89
C PRO A 438 10.10 9.64 2.85
N SER A 439 9.45 10.76 2.48
CA SER A 439 8.35 10.74 1.50
C SER A 439 8.84 10.40 0.08
N ILE A 440 10.02 10.89 -0.31
CA ILE A 440 10.63 10.56 -1.60
C ILE A 440 11.06 9.09 -1.62
N ALA A 441 11.69 8.60 -0.56
CA ALA A 441 12.10 7.19 -0.43
C ALA A 441 10.88 6.25 -0.53
N ALA A 442 9.79 6.53 0.20
CA ALA A 442 8.56 5.76 0.15
C ALA A 442 7.91 5.77 -1.25
N LEU A 443 7.90 6.92 -1.93
CA LEU A 443 7.41 7.03 -3.31
C LEU A 443 8.24 6.19 -4.28
N LEU A 444 9.56 6.21 -4.19
CA LEU A 444 10.45 5.45 -5.08
C LEU A 444 10.32 3.94 -4.84
N SER A 445 10.25 3.52 -3.59
CA SER A 445 10.00 2.13 -3.23
C SER A 445 8.63 1.66 -3.72
N TYR A 446 7.58 2.49 -3.61
CA TYR A 446 6.28 2.20 -4.18
C TYR A 446 6.34 2.03 -5.71
N VAL A 447 7.05 2.92 -6.42
CA VAL A 447 7.23 2.84 -7.88
C VAL A 447 8.00 1.57 -8.29
N GLU A 448 8.93 1.13 -7.47
CA GLU A 448 9.67 -0.14 -7.66
C GLU A 448 8.73 -1.34 -7.52
N GLN A 449 7.85 -1.34 -6.50
CA GLN A 449 6.99 -2.47 -6.16
C GLN A 449 5.65 -2.52 -6.90
N THR A 450 5.42 -1.63 -7.84
CA THR A 450 4.13 -1.41 -8.49
C THR A 450 4.26 -1.48 -10.00
N GLU A 451 3.32 -2.15 -10.67
CA GLU A 451 3.26 -2.09 -12.13
C GLU A 451 2.55 -0.82 -12.62
N TYR A 452 1.23 -0.76 -12.47
CA TYR A 452 0.40 0.36 -12.88
C TYR A 452 -0.68 0.71 -11.85
N ASP A 453 -0.55 0.26 -10.61
CA ASP A 453 -1.53 0.53 -9.57
C ASP A 453 -1.59 2.03 -9.25
N ASP A 454 -2.73 2.49 -8.80
CA ASP A 454 -2.86 3.85 -8.32
C ASP A 454 -2.20 4.02 -6.94
N MET A 455 -1.87 5.26 -6.61
CA MET A 455 -1.19 5.60 -5.36
C MET A 455 -2.14 6.01 -4.22
N ASP A 456 -3.42 5.68 -4.32
CA ASP A 456 -4.40 6.10 -3.30
C ASP A 456 -4.16 5.42 -1.94
N GLY A 457 -3.61 4.19 -1.95
CA GLY A 457 -3.18 3.46 -0.75
C GLY A 457 -1.83 3.88 -0.17
N LEU A 458 -1.00 4.62 -0.92
CA LEU A 458 0.35 5.01 -0.49
C LEU A 458 0.29 6.08 0.62
N LYS A 459 0.94 5.81 1.74
CA LYS A 459 0.95 6.66 2.93
C LYS A 459 2.07 7.71 2.86
N LEU A 460 1.80 8.83 2.17
CA LEU A 460 2.70 9.99 2.11
C LEU A 460 2.15 11.16 2.93
N ASP A 461 3.04 11.96 3.50
CA ASP A 461 2.64 13.27 4.02
C ASP A 461 2.57 14.30 2.88
N TYR A 462 1.37 14.53 2.39
CA TYR A 462 1.14 15.49 1.30
C TYR A 462 1.34 16.96 1.69
N ARG A 463 1.61 17.27 2.96
CA ARG A 463 2.07 18.61 3.38
C ARG A 463 3.54 18.78 3.08
N VAL A 464 4.31 17.67 3.11
CA VAL A 464 5.76 17.63 2.85
C VAL A 464 6.06 17.40 1.36
N LEU A 465 5.35 16.43 0.75
CA LEU A 465 5.45 16.12 -0.69
C LEU A 465 4.06 16.23 -1.33
N PRO A 466 3.65 17.42 -1.80
CA PRO A 466 2.30 17.65 -2.30
C PRO A 466 1.93 16.75 -3.49
N ARG A 467 0.68 16.26 -3.50
CA ARG A 467 0.19 15.34 -4.54
C ARG A 467 0.39 15.88 -5.96
N TYR A 468 0.19 17.19 -6.17
CA TYR A 468 0.42 17.81 -7.48
C TYR A 468 1.88 17.79 -7.93
N ALA A 469 2.85 17.67 -7.02
CA ALA A 469 4.26 17.56 -7.35
C ALA A 469 4.64 16.19 -7.94
N ILE A 470 3.85 15.16 -7.65
CA ILE A 470 4.10 13.77 -8.06
C ILE A 470 3.08 13.24 -9.07
N THR A 471 1.94 13.90 -9.26
CA THR A 471 0.91 13.53 -10.24
C THR A 471 0.80 14.58 -11.35
N THR A 472 0.02 14.30 -12.38
CA THR A 472 -0.20 15.23 -13.49
C THR A 472 -1.67 15.33 -13.86
N THR A 473 -2.00 16.22 -14.78
CA THR A 473 -3.33 16.31 -15.41
C THR A 473 -3.22 15.98 -16.90
N SER A 474 -4.37 15.76 -17.55
CA SER A 474 -4.42 15.52 -19.00
C SER A 474 -3.84 16.70 -19.80
N ARG A 475 -3.96 17.94 -19.28
CA ARG A 475 -3.45 19.16 -19.91
C ARG A 475 -1.93 19.30 -19.76
N GLU A 476 -1.35 18.92 -18.62
CA GLU A 476 0.09 18.99 -18.34
C GLU A 476 0.88 17.82 -18.93
N CYS A 477 0.20 16.71 -19.29
CA CYS A 477 0.83 15.51 -19.80
C CYS A 477 1.44 15.75 -21.18
N LEU A 478 2.76 15.49 -21.35
CA LEU A 478 3.48 15.64 -22.61
C LEU A 478 3.16 14.56 -23.64
N LYS A 479 2.35 13.56 -23.28
CA LYS A 479 1.97 12.45 -24.17
C LYS A 479 3.21 11.84 -24.85
N ARG A 480 3.18 11.62 -26.16
CA ARG A 480 4.28 11.01 -26.95
C ARG A 480 5.63 11.75 -26.87
N LYS A 481 5.66 13.00 -26.40
CA LYS A 481 6.89 13.78 -26.18
C LYS A 481 7.56 13.49 -24.83
N CYS A 482 6.90 12.71 -23.93
CA CYS A 482 7.43 12.34 -22.64
C CYS A 482 8.44 11.20 -22.77
N PRO A 483 9.64 11.28 -22.15
CA PRO A 483 10.64 10.21 -22.21
C PRO A 483 10.16 8.89 -21.57
N PHE A 484 9.16 8.94 -20.69
CA PHE A 484 8.54 7.78 -20.04
C PHE A 484 7.27 7.29 -20.75
N PHE A 485 6.95 7.82 -21.93
CA PHE A 485 5.74 7.41 -22.64
C PHE A 485 5.76 5.91 -22.99
N GLY A 486 4.61 5.25 -22.91
CA GLY A 486 4.48 3.81 -23.14
C GLY A 486 4.54 3.01 -21.84
N SER A 487 5.26 1.90 -21.82
CA SER A 487 5.27 0.93 -20.71
C SER A 487 5.82 1.47 -19.38
N GLN A 488 6.66 2.49 -19.41
CA GLN A 488 7.19 3.08 -18.19
C GLN A 488 6.22 4.06 -17.50
N CYS A 489 5.22 4.56 -18.24
CA CYS A 489 4.22 5.49 -17.74
C CYS A 489 3.03 4.74 -17.15
N PHE A 490 2.65 5.03 -15.92
CA PHE A 490 1.49 4.41 -15.26
C PHE A 490 0.21 4.58 -16.09
N VAL A 491 -0.13 5.81 -16.44
CA VAL A 491 -1.39 6.09 -17.15
C VAL A 491 -1.39 5.52 -18.57
N HIS A 492 -0.33 5.75 -19.34
CA HIS A 492 -0.30 5.31 -20.75
C HIS A 492 -0.06 3.80 -20.89
N GLY A 493 0.73 3.20 -19.98
CA GLY A 493 0.90 1.75 -19.93
C GLY A 493 -0.40 1.03 -19.57
N LEU A 494 -1.11 1.56 -18.56
CA LEU A 494 -2.40 1.01 -18.16
C LEU A 494 -3.47 1.16 -19.26
N ARG A 495 -3.51 2.31 -19.95
CA ARG A 495 -4.41 2.51 -21.11
C ARG A 495 -4.13 1.53 -22.23
N LYS A 496 -2.85 1.26 -22.51
CA LYS A 496 -2.48 0.25 -23.50
C LYS A 496 -2.93 -1.16 -23.09
N ARG A 497 -2.84 -1.52 -21.79
CA ARG A 497 -3.44 -2.77 -21.29
C ARG A 497 -4.96 -2.80 -21.46
N ALA A 498 -5.61 -1.67 -21.24
CA ALA A 498 -7.06 -1.56 -21.39
C ALA A 498 -7.53 -1.76 -22.84
N GLU A 499 -6.68 -1.52 -23.85
CA GLU A 499 -6.99 -1.78 -25.27
C GLU A 499 -7.20 -3.27 -25.58
N SER A 500 -6.67 -4.18 -24.76
CA SER A 500 -6.84 -5.64 -24.91
C SER A 500 -7.74 -6.27 -23.84
N ALA A 501 -8.28 -5.49 -22.90
CA ALA A 501 -9.10 -6.02 -21.82
C ALA A 501 -10.54 -6.29 -22.27
N ASN A 502 -11.15 -7.38 -21.74
CA ASN A 502 -12.57 -7.71 -21.93
C ASN A 502 -13.48 -6.78 -21.13
N VAL A 503 -13.09 -6.46 -19.88
CA VAL A 503 -13.87 -5.56 -19.02
C VAL A 503 -13.03 -4.35 -18.63
N LEU A 504 -13.57 -3.16 -18.91
CA LEU A 504 -13.00 -1.89 -18.50
C LEU A 504 -13.81 -1.31 -17.36
N VAL A 505 -13.18 -1.11 -16.21
CA VAL A 505 -13.85 -0.49 -15.05
C VAL A 505 -13.30 0.92 -14.84
N THR A 506 -14.20 1.89 -14.66
CA THR A 506 -13.84 3.29 -14.41
C THR A 506 -14.81 3.95 -13.43
N ASN A 507 -14.54 5.18 -13.02
CA ASN A 507 -15.49 5.96 -12.24
C ASN A 507 -16.31 6.92 -13.12
N HIS A 508 -17.46 7.38 -12.61
CA HIS A 508 -18.32 8.33 -13.30
C HIS A 508 -17.57 9.57 -13.77
N SER A 509 -16.64 10.11 -12.97
CA SER A 509 -15.91 11.32 -13.34
C SER A 509 -15.09 11.14 -14.61
N LEU A 510 -14.37 10.03 -14.75
CA LEU A 510 -13.58 9.78 -15.96
C LEU A 510 -14.50 9.38 -17.13
N PHE A 511 -15.56 8.61 -16.89
CA PHE A 511 -16.53 8.23 -17.89
C PHE A 511 -17.21 9.46 -18.52
N PHE A 512 -17.72 10.39 -17.72
CA PHE A 512 -18.36 11.61 -18.25
C PHE A 512 -17.35 12.58 -18.87
N CYS A 513 -16.11 12.65 -18.36
CA CYS A 513 -15.05 13.37 -19.04
C CYS A 513 -14.71 12.79 -20.42
N ASP A 514 -14.79 11.47 -20.57
CA ASP A 514 -14.58 10.80 -21.87
C ASP A 514 -15.71 11.14 -22.84
N LEU A 515 -16.97 11.06 -22.40
CA LEU A 515 -18.11 11.46 -23.20
C LEU A 515 -18.03 12.93 -23.65
N ALA A 516 -17.65 13.83 -22.76
CA ALA A 516 -17.44 15.25 -23.07
C ALA A 516 -16.25 15.49 -24.01
N ALA A 517 -15.28 14.57 -24.03
CA ALA A 517 -14.12 14.56 -24.90
C ALA A 517 -14.33 13.70 -26.18
N GLU A 518 -15.57 13.39 -26.54
CA GLU A 518 -15.92 12.63 -27.73
C GLU A 518 -15.24 11.23 -27.81
N GLY A 519 -15.00 10.58 -26.67
CA GLY A 519 -14.43 9.23 -26.61
C GLY A 519 -12.90 9.16 -26.75
N PHE A 520 -12.17 10.25 -26.52
CA PHE A 520 -10.71 10.28 -26.67
C PHE A 520 -9.92 9.90 -25.40
N LEU A 521 -10.60 9.70 -24.27
CA LEU A 521 -9.90 9.44 -22.98
C LEU A 521 -9.88 7.94 -22.61
N LEU A 522 -10.91 7.19 -22.97
CA LEU A 522 -11.02 5.75 -22.72
C LEU A 522 -10.85 4.97 -24.03
N PRO A 523 -10.44 3.70 -23.98
CA PRO A 523 -10.48 2.85 -25.18
C PRO A 523 -11.89 2.71 -25.72
N PRO A 524 -12.09 2.58 -27.04
CA PRO A 524 -13.41 2.38 -27.64
C PRO A 524 -14.14 1.22 -26.96
N THR A 525 -15.36 1.47 -26.50
CA THR A 525 -16.15 0.51 -25.72
C THR A 525 -17.60 0.58 -26.17
N ARG A 526 -18.11 -0.56 -26.64
CA ARG A 526 -19.42 -0.63 -27.32
C ARG A 526 -20.60 -0.51 -26.35
N TYR A 527 -20.50 -1.16 -25.18
CA TYR A 527 -21.56 -1.17 -24.17
C TYR A 527 -21.04 -0.71 -22.83
N TRP A 528 -21.86 0.01 -22.11
CA TRP A 528 -21.55 0.52 -20.77
C TRP A 528 -22.63 0.15 -19.76
N VAL A 529 -22.21 -0.34 -18.63
CA VAL A 529 -22.99 -0.40 -17.40
C VAL A 529 -22.63 0.81 -16.55
N VAL A 530 -23.62 1.62 -16.17
CA VAL A 530 -23.42 2.78 -15.28
C VAL A 530 -24.07 2.44 -13.94
N ASP A 531 -23.26 1.95 -13.00
CA ASP A 531 -23.72 1.56 -11.66
C ASP A 531 -23.93 2.80 -10.79
N GLU A 532 -24.96 2.79 -9.92
CA GLU A 532 -25.37 3.93 -9.10
C GLU A 532 -25.64 5.21 -9.94
N ALA A 533 -26.32 5.04 -11.07
CA ALA A 533 -26.58 6.08 -12.07
C ALA A 533 -27.31 7.32 -11.53
N HIS A 534 -28.04 7.20 -10.40
CA HIS A 534 -28.67 8.32 -9.71
C HIS A 534 -27.65 9.41 -9.26
N GLY A 535 -26.39 9.05 -9.12
CA GLY A 535 -25.30 9.99 -8.82
C GLY A 535 -24.69 10.69 -10.03
N ALA A 536 -25.17 10.38 -11.24
CA ALA A 536 -24.58 10.87 -12.49
C ALA A 536 -24.80 12.38 -12.71
N GLU A 537 -25.99 12.89 -12.35
CA GLU A 537 -26.34 14.32 -12.54
C GLU A 537 -25.33 15.28 -11.86
N ALA A 538 -24.82 14.91 -10.70
CA ALA A 538 -23.85 15.73 -9.97
C ALA A 538 -22.44 15.75 -10.61
N ARG A 539 -22.21 14.97 -11.67
CA ARG A 539 -20.91 14.75 -12.31
C ARG A 539 -20.88 15.14 -13.80
N LEU A 540 -22.00 15.57 -14.34
CA LEU A 540 -22.04 16.12 -15.70
C LEU A 540 -21.26 17.44 -15.73
N PRO A 541 -20.40 17.68 -16.73
CA PRO A 541 -19.60 18.88 -16.87
C PRO A 541 -20.44 20.15 -17.13
#